data_995058ce6a2f87d16c5591e28e2796b5
#
_entry.id   995058ce6a2f87d16c5591e28e2796b5
#
_cell.length_a   1.000
_cell.length_b   1.000
_cell.length_c   1.000
_cell.angle_alpha   90.00
_cell.angle_beta   90.00
_cell.angle_gamma   90.00
#
_symmetry.space_group_name_H-M   'P 1'
#
loop_
_entity.id
_entity.type
_entity.pdbx_description
1 polymer ?
#
loop_
_entity_poly.entity_id
_entity_poly.type
_entity_poly.pdbx_seq_one_letter_code
_entity_poly.pdbx_strand_id
1 'polypeptide(L)'
;GNQDGFWQADADSRASLTRKMGDEAERYDKFFGTLNRLADFALNEDGDRFQPRQSLDYAPGGRNAELLDDARRLGLIQWNNDTDIVFASREAAAYFRGGWLEEYVWYKLRGIRPHDWAVNLKTQSYAAQVENECDAAVVHRNRLLVIECKTSGFGKNEMRDVGYIYKLAQLADQIGGTMSQKLLLSARPIHDNIRQRAKEYRVDILAAHEVRRFVEYIKCWMQG
;
A
#
# COMPACT_ATOMS: atom_id res chain seq x y z
N GLY A 1 8.95 16.19 -9.35
CA GLY A 1 7.80 16.32 -10.23
C GLY A 1 6.58 16.70 -9.43
N ASN A 2 5.83 17.69 -9.89
CA ASN A 2 4.58 18.13 -9.30
C ASN A 2 3.57 16.97 -9.28
N GLN A 3 3.43 16.34 -8.15
CA GLN A 3 2.24 15.54 -7.86
C GLN A 3 1.17 16.53 -7.40
N ASP A 4 -0.03 16.36 -7.93
CA ASP A 4 -1.16 17.26 -7.73
C ASP A 4 -1.32 17.64 -6.26
N GLY A 5 -1.28 18.94 -5.96
CA GLY A 5 -1.36 19.47 -4.60
C GLY A 5 -2.62 19.05 -3.84
N PHE A 6 -3.66 18.62 -4.56
CA PHE A 6 -4.89 18.07 -4.03
C PHE A 6 -4.69 16.74 -3.27
N TRP A 7 -3.93 15.80 -3.85
CA TRP A 7 -3.65 14.50 -3.22
C TRP A 7 -2.88 14.66 -1.90
N GLN A 8 -1.92 15.59 -1.84
CA GLN A 8 -1.12 15.86 -0.65
C GLN A 8 -1.96 16.43 0.50
N ALA A 9 -2.89 17.33 0.22
CA ALA A 9 -3.78 17.90 1.24
C ALA A 9 -4.68 16.82 1.87
N ASP A 10 -5.21 15.91 1.04
CA ASP A 10 -6.04 14.80 1.52
C ASP A 10 -5.22 13.82 2.36
N ALA A 11 -4.01 13.47 1.93
CA ALA A 11 -3.11 12.59 2.68
C ALA A 11 -2.72 13.23 4.04
N ASP A 12 -2.43 14.53 4.08
CA ASP A 12 -2.13 15.24 5.32
C ASP A 12 -3.34 15.24 6.30
N SER A 13 -4.57 15.37 5.78
CA SER A 13 -5.79 15.37 6.61
C SER A 13 -6.02 14.04 7.35
N ARG A 14 -5.61 12.91 6.76
CA ARG A 14 -5.77 11.55 7.31
C ARG A 14 -4.48 10.90 7.79
N ALA A 15 -3.38 11.68 7.89
CA ALA A 15 -2.06 11.20 8.28
C ALA A 15 -2.01 10.45 9.62
N SER A 16 -2.85 10.81 10.59
CA SER A 16 -2.95 10.11 11.89
C SER A 16 -3.45 8.67 11.71
N LEU A 17 -4.50 8.48 10.91
CA LEU A 17 -5.07 7.16 10.60
C LEU A 17 -4.08 6.32 9.78
N THR A 18 -3.51 6.90 8.73
CA THR A 18 -2.50 6.25 7.88
C THR A 18 -1.31 5.75 8.69
N ARG A 19 -0.77 6.57 9.61
CA ARG A 19 0.33 6.16 10.50
C ARG A 19 -0.08 5.05 11.45
N LYS A 20 -1.25 5.16 12.09
CA LYS A 20 -1.78 4.11 12.98
C LYS A 20 -1.88 2.78 12.25
N MET A 21 -2.45 2.76 11.03
CA MET A 21 -2.58 1.56 10.21
C MET A 21 -1.23 0.95 9.85
N GLY A 22 -0.25 1.76 9.45
CA GLY A 22 1.07 1.27 9.05
C GLY A 22 1.96 0.87 10.23
N ASP A 23 2.01 1.67 11.27
CA ASP A 23 2.85 1.40 12.45
C ASP A 23 2.32 0.22 13.27
N GLU A 24 1.02 -0.10 13.16
CA GLU A 24 0.35 -1.21 13.86
C GLU A 24 -0.22 -2.27 12.90
N ALA A 25 0.32 -2.41 11.68
CA ALA A 25 -0.26 -3.23 10.62
C ALA A 25 -0.57 -4.68 11.05
N GLU A 26 0.28 -5.30 11.87
CA GLU A 26 0.05 -6.65 12.39
C GLU A 26 -1.25 -6.80 13.20
N ARG A 27 -1.67 -5.71 13.86
CA ARG A 27 -2.86 -5.72 14.74
C ARG A 27 -4.16 -5.73 13.98
N TYR A 28 -4.14 -5.29 12.72
CA TYR A 28 -5.29 -5.15 11.85
C TYR A 28 -5.29 -6.14 10.68
N ASP A 29 -4.33 -7.07 10.62
CA ASP A 29 -4.11 -7.99 9.50
C ASP A 29 -5.42 -8.54 8.91
N LYS A 30 -6.22 -9.25 9.71
CA LYS A 30 -7.48 -9.84 9.23
C LYS A 30 -8.49 -8.77 8.82
N PHE A 31 -8.52 -7.67 9.57
CA PHE A 31 -9.47 -6.59 9.34
C PHE A 31 -9.14 -5.81 8.06
N PHE A 32 -7.86 -5.63 7.73
CA PHE A 32 -7.46 -5.09 6.43
C PHE A 32 -7.99 -5.93 5.27
N GLY A 33 -7.98 -7.25 5.40
CA GLY A 33 -8.59 -8.12 4.39
C GLY A 33 -10.09 -7.89 4.22
N THR A 34 -10.80 -7.64 5.30
CA THR A 34 -12.23 -7.30 5.28
C THR A 34 -12.45 -5.93 4.62
N LEU A 35 -11.74 -4.89 5.07
CA LEU A 35 -11.87 -3.54 4.50
C LEU A 35 -11.52 -3.50 3.01
N ASN A 36 -10.44 -4.18 2.61
CA ASN A 36 -10.02 -4.29 1.21
C ASN A 36 -11.15 -4.92 0.36
N ARG A 37 -11.72 -6.06 0.79
CA ARG A 37 -12.84 -6.73 0.11
C ARG A 37 -14.08 -5.83 -0.02
N LEU A 38 -14.45 -5.13 1.06
CA LEU A 38 -15.61 -4.22 1.03
C LEU A 38 -15.35 -3.02 0.10
N ALA A 39 -14.13 -2.50 0.08
CA ALA A 39 -13.74 -1.43 -0.82
C ALA A 39 -13.74 -1.88 -2.29
N ASP A 40 -13.28 -3.10 -2.58
CA ASP A 40 -13.38 -3.68 -3.93
C ASP A 40 -14.84 -3.77 -4.38
N PHE A 41 -15.75 -4.25 -3.53
CA PHE A 41 -17.18 -4.30 -3.83
C PHE A 41 -17.78 -2.89 -4.03
N ALA A 42 -17.36 -1.92 -3.20
CA ALA A 42 -17.84 -0.54 -3.33
C ALA A 42 -17.40 0.10 -4.65
N LEU A 43 -16.19 -0.19 -5.10
CA LEU A 43 -15.62 0.37 -6.34
C LEU A 43 -16.15 -0.33 -7.60
N ASN A 44 -16.52 -1.61 -7.50
CA ASN A 44 -17.10 -2.45 -8.55
C ASN A 44 -16.47 -2.18 -9.93
N GLU A 45 -15.24 -2.70 -10.15
CA GLU A 45 -14.45 -2.44 -11.36
C GLU A 45 -15.15 -2.89 -12.67
N ASP A 46 -16.06 -3.85 -12.59
CA ASP A 46 -16.83 -4.35 -13.74
C ASP A 46 -18.09 -3.52 -14.07
N GLY A 47 -18.44 -2.56 -13.21
CA GLY A 47 -19.61 -1.69 -13.35
C GLY A 47 -19.27 -0.25 -12.99
N ASP A 48 -19.65 0.70 -13.84
CA ASP A 48 -19.46 2.15 -13.67
C ASP A 48 -20.10 2.75 -12.40
N ARG A 49 -20.77 1.91 -11.58
CA ARG A 49 -21.58 2.39 -10.47
C ARG A 49 -20.93 2.14 -9.13
N PHE A 50 -20.48 3.22 -8.48
CA PHE A 50 -20.03 3.20 -7.09
C PHE A 50 -21.16 2.75 -6.14
N GLN A 51 -20.86 1.75 -5.31
CA GLN A 51 -21.77 1.17 -4.31
C GLN A 51 -21.25 1.46 -2.89
N PRO A 52 -21.52 2.65 -2.35
CA PRO A 52 -20.89 3.09 -1.09
C PRO A 52 -21.30 2.27 0.12
N ARG A 53 -22.53 1.74 0.16
CA ARG A 53 -23.02 0.93 1.28
C ARG A 53 -22.56 -0.50 1.15
N GLN A 54 -21.87 -0.97 2.18
CA GLN A 54 -21.36 -2.33 2.31
C GLN A 54 -21.74 -2.89 3.66
N SER A 55 -21.75 -4.22 3.81
CA SER A 55 -22.07 -4.89 5.07
C SER A 55 -20.88 -5.73 5.55
N LEU A 56 -20.54 -5.54 6.81
CA LEU A 56 -19.59 -6.35 7.55
C LEU A 56 -20.27 -7.67 7.98
N ASP A 57 -19.49 -8.74 8.08
CA ASP A 57 -20.01 -10.04 8.51
C ASP A 57 -20.44 -10.03 9.99
N TYR A 58 -19.90 -9.09 10.79
CA TYR A 58 -20.22 -8.85 12.19
C TYR A 58 -19.94 -7.40 12.58
N ALA A 59 -20.57 -6.91 13.63
CA ALA A 59 -20.27 -5.60 14.19
C ALA A 59 -18.87 -5.61 14.83
N PRO A 60 -17.91 -4.78 14.35
CA PRO A 60 -16.56 -4.75 14.90
C PRO A 60 -16.55 -4.25 16.35
N GLY A 61 -15.67 -4.84 17.16
CA GLY A 61 -15.40 -4.41 18.53
C GLY A 61 -13.92 -4.11 18.76
N GLY A 62 -13.59 -3.52 19.90
CA GLY A 62 -12.23 -3.21 20.31
C GLY A 62 -11.48 -2.38 19.27
N ARG A 63 -10.25 -2.78 18.92
CA ARG A 63 -9.38 -2.03 17.99
C ARG A 63 -9.99 -1.80 16.62
N ASN A 64 -10.77 -2.76 16.09
CA ASN A 64 -11.39 -2.60 14.79
C ASN A 64 -12.48 -1.52 14.84
N ALA A 65 -13.25 -1.45 15.92
CA ALA A 65 -14.20 -0.37 16.15
C ALA A 65 -13.50 0.99 16.29
N GLU A 66 -12.40 1.06 17.04
CA GLU A 66 -11.58 2.28 17.16
C GLU A 66 -11.06 2.77 15.80
N LEU A 67 -10.61 1.84 14.93
CA LEU A 67 -10.16 2.18 13.58
C LEU A 67 -11.30 2.76 12.73
N LEU A 68 -12.49 2.16 12.79
CA LEU A 68 -13.67 2.67 12.08
C LEU A 68 -14.13 4.02 12.65
N ASP A 69 -14.05 4.22 13.97
CA ASP A 69 -14.35 5.51 14.58
C ASP A 69 -13.38 6.61 14.14
N ASP A 70 -12.08 6.31 14.06
CA ASP A 70 -11.09 7.24 13.53
C ASP A 70 -11.40 7.59 12.07
N ALA A 71 -11.72 6.59 11.25
CA ALA A 71 -12.10 6.79 9.85
C ALA A 71 -13.40 7.61 9.72
N ARG A 72 -14.39 7.38 10.59
CA ARG A 72 -15.65 8.15 10.65
C ARG A 72 -15.40 9.61 11.03
N ARG A 73 -14.56 9.88 12.04
CA ARG A 73 -14.19 11.24 12.45
C ARG A 73 -13.51 12.02 11.35
N LEU A 74 -12.76 11.33 10.48
CA LEU A 74 -12.11 11.92 9.31
C LEU A 74 -13.05 12.05 8.09
N GLY A 75 -14.31 11.64 8.22
CA GLY A 75 -15.28 11.74 7.14
C GLY A 75 -15.07 10.76 5.98
N LEU A 76 -14.25 9.71 6.18
CA LEU A 76 -13.98 8.68 5.16
C LEU A 76 -15.11 7.66 5.04
N ILE A 77 -15.82 7.42 6.15
CA ILE A 77 -16.94 6.49 6.23
C ILE A 77 -18.05 7.05 7.11
N GLN A 78 -19.26 6.51 6.95
CA GLN A 78 -20.33 6.55 7.94
C GLN A 78 -20.45 5.16 8.56
N TRP A 79 -20.49 5.09 9.88
CA TRP A 79 -20.59 3.85 10.66
C TRP A 79 -21.19 4.14 12.03
N ASN A 80 -22.16 3.32 12.49
CA ASN A 80 -22.93 3.51 13.72
C ASN A 80 -22.77 2.35 14.71
N ASN A 81 -21.58 1.76 14.77
CA ASN A 81 -21.26 0.60 15.63
C ASN A 81 -22.07 -0.67 15.30
N ASP A 82 -22.53 -0.79 14.09
CA ASP A 82 -23.28 -1.93 13.55
C ASP A 82 -22.49 -2.64 12.44
N THR A 83 -23.19 -3.44 11.63
CA THR A 83 -22.60 -4.13 10.48
C THR A 83 -22.54 -3.28 9.22
N ASP A 84 -23.25 -2.14 9.16
CA ASP A 84 -23.31 -1.31 7.98
C ASP A 84 -22.17 -0.28 7.95
N ILE A 85 -21.45 -0.24 6.85
CA ILE A 85 -20.43 0.75 6.56
C ILE A 85 -20.76 1.45 5.24
N VAL A 86 -20.64 2.77 5.19
CA VAL A 86 -20.86 3.55 3.98
C VAL A 86 -19.62 4.36 3.67
N PHE A 87 -18.93 4.05 2.57
CA PHE A 87 -17.79 4.85 2.12
C PHE A 87 -18.26 6.22 1.64
N ALA A 88 -17.58 7.27 2.08
CA ALA A 88 -17.98 8.65 1.77
C ALA A 88 -17.81 9.00 0.28
N SER A 89 -16.82 8.38 -0.39
CA SER A 89 -16.52 8.60 -1.81
C SER A 89 -15.77 7.44 -2.42
N ARG A 90 -15.55 7.45 -3.74
CA ARG A 90 -14.68 6.49 -4.45
C ARG A 90 -13.24 6.55 -3.93
N GLU A 91 -12.74 7.75 -3.64
CA GLU A 91 -11.39 7.97 -3.10
C GLU A 91 -11.25 7.38 -1.70
N ALA A 92 -12.28 7.50 -0.85
CA ALA A 92 -12.32 6.87 0.46
C ALA A 92 -12.30 5.34 0.35
N ALA A 93 -13.07 4.76 -0.58
CA ALA A 93 -13.02 3.32 -0.83
C ALA A 93 -11.63 2.90 -1.37
N ALA A 94 -11.06 3.62 -2.33
CA ALA A 94 -9.72 3.36 -2.86
C ALA A 94 -8.64 3.44 -1.78
N TYR A 95 -8.75 4.38 -0.85
CA TYR A 95 -7.88 4.46 0.32
C TYR A 95 -7.92 3.15 1.12
N PHE A 96 -9.10 2.63 1.47
CA PHE A 96 -9.21 1.36 2.22
C PHE A 96 -8.91 0.12 1.38
N ARG A 97 -9.02 0.17 0.06
CA ARG A 97 -8.60 -0.91 -0.84
C ARG A 97 -7.09 -1.14 -0.80
N GLY A 98 -6.30 -0.09 -0.57
CA GLY A 98 -4.84 -0.20 -0.51
C GLY A 98 -4.09 1.11 -0.51
N GLY A 99 -4.69 2.19 -0.99
CA GLY A 99 -4.05 3.50 -1.12
C GLY A 99 -3.45 4.05 0.17
N TRP A 100 -3.97 3.63 1.33
CA TRP A 100 -3.42 4.03 2.62
C TRP A 100 -1.95 3.59 2.83
N LEU A 101 -1.54 2.44 2.25
CA LEU A 101 -0.15 1.96 2.41
C LEU A 101 0.81 2.77 1.54
N GLU A 102 0.37 3.20 0.36
CA GLU A 102 1.12 4.12 -0.49
C GLU A 102 1.26 5.50 0.15
N GLU A 103 0.18 6.00 0.78
CA GLU A 103 0.24 7.23 1.58
C GLU A 103 1.15 7.11 2.80
N TYR A 104 1.17 5.93 3.45
CA TYR A 104 2.12 5.67 4.53
C TYR A 104 3.57 5.78 4.04
N VAL A 105 3.89 5.18 2.90
CA VAL A 105 5.21 5.29 2.26
C VAL A 105 5.53 6.75 1.95
N TRP A 106 4.63 7.45 1.28
CA TRP A 106 4.79 8.88 0.98
C TRP A 106 5.06 9.70 2.23
N TYR A 107 4.27 9.50 3.28
CA TYR A 107 4.40 10.24 4.53
C TYR A 107 5.75 9.99 5.21
N LYS A 108 6.21 8.74 5.24
CA LYS A 108 7.50 8.38 5.84
C LYS A 108 8.68 8.90 4.99
N LEU A 109 8.63 8.81 3.66
CA LEU A 109 9.68 9.33 2.78
C LEU A 109 9.83 10.86 2.88
N ARG A 110 8.75 11.60 2.98
CA ARG A 110 8.74 13.04 3.23
C ARG A 110 9.53 13.41 4.49
N GLY A 111 9.45 12.59 5.54
CA GLY A 111 10.20 12.77 6.79
C GLY A 111 11.69 12.41 6.69
N ILE A 112 12.04 11.42 5.85
CA ILE A 112 13.43 10.92 5.68
C ILE A 112 14.26 11.83 4.78
N ARG A 113 13.65 12.44 3.77
CA ARG A 113 14.26 13.33 2.77
C ARG A 113 15.43 12.68 2.01
N PRO A 114 15.23 11.61 1.23
CA PRO A 114 16.21 11.12 0.29
C PRO A 114 16.53 12.20 -0.78
N HIS A 115 17.49 11.96 -1.69
CA HIS A 115 17.83 12.95 -2.73
C HIS A 115 16.64 13.24 -3.64
N ASP A 116 15.93 12.20 -4.09
CA ASP A 116 14.69 12.33 -4.84
C ASP A 116 13.79 11.10 -4.58
N TRP A 117 12.48 11.28 -4.74
CA TRP A 117 11.51 10.21 -4.59
C TRP A 117 10.17 10.59 -5.22
N ALA A 118 9.43 9.57 -5.63
CA ALA A 118 8.08 9.72 -6.14
C ALA A 118 7.21 8.55 -5.67
N VAL A 119 5.90 8.78 -5.57
CA VAL A 119 4.88 7.73 -5.38
C VAL A 119 3.91 7.76 -6.56
N ASN A 120 3.23 6.65 -6.82
CA ASN A 120 2.31 6.48 -7.96
C ASN A 120 2.97 6.87 -9.29
N LEU A 121 4.20 6.40 -9.49
CA LEU A 121 4.99 6.72 -10.66
C LEU A 121 4.52 5.89 -11.86
N LYS A 122 3.94 6.53 -12.86
CA LYS A 122 3.62 5.90 -14.14
C LYS A 122 4.84 5.92 -15.03
N THR A 123 5.23 4.76 -15.52
CA THR A 123 6.33 4.59 -16.47
C THR A 123 5.77 4.04 -17.77
N GLN A 124 6.20 4.59 -18.89
CA GLN A 124 5.81 4.12 -20.21
C GLN A 124 7.03 3.49 -20.91
N SER A 125 6.89 2.23 -21.31
CA SER A 125 7.90 1.59 -22.15
C SER A 125 7.70 2.04 -23.60
N TYR A 126 8.67 2.75 -24.15
CA TYR A 126 8.63 3.17 -25.56
C TYR A 126 8.56 2.00 -26.54
N ALA A 127 9.13 0.86 -26.17
CA ALA A 127 9.18 -0.32 -27.04
C ALA A 127 7.89 -1.15 -27.05
N ALA A 128 7.13 -1.16 -25.94
CA ALA A 128 5.99 -2.07 -25.76
C ALA A 128 4.63 -1.35 -25.66
N GLN A 129 4.60 -0.01 -25.61
CA GLN A 129 3.41 0.82 -25.32
C GLN A 129 2.64 0.36 -24.06
N VAL A 130 3.33 -0.28 -23.12
CA VAL A 130 2.76 -0.75 -21.86
C VAL A 130 3.04 0.30 -20.79
N GLU A 131 1.98 0.81 -20.19
CA GLU A 131 2.11 1.59 -18.96
C GLU A 131 2.35 0.64 -17.79
N ASN A 132 3.39 0.92 -17.02
CA ASN A 132 3.65 0.28 -15.75
C ASN A 132 3.48 1.31 -14.64
N GLU A 133 2.90 0.91 -13.54
CA GLU A 133 2.78 1.71 -12.34
C GLU A 133 3.74 1.18 -11.28
N CYS A 134 4.45 2.10 -10.63
CA CYS A 134 5.32 1.84 -9.50
C CYS A 134 4.77 2.60 -8.30
N ASP A 135 4.47 1.90 -7.21
CA ASP A 135 3.85 2.51 -6.04
C ASP A 135 4.79 3.54 -5.40
N ALA A 136 6.10 3.27 -5.34
CA ALA A 136 7.09 4.28 -5.00
C ALA A 136 8.47 3.98 -5.59
N ALA A 137 9.21 5.04 -5.88
CA ALA A 137 10.62 4.99 -6.28
C ALA A 137 11.43 6.00 -5.46
N VAL A 138 12.61 5.60 -5.00
CA VAL A 138 13.50 6.43 -4.18
C VAL A 138 14.89 6.44 -4.79
N VAL A 139 15.47 7.63 -4.97
CA VAL A 139 16.84 7.81 -5.47
C VAL A 139 17.71 8.43 -4.38
N HIS A 140 18.85 7.80 -4.13
CA HIS A 140 19.85 8.33 -3.21
C HIS A 140 21.27 7.90 -3.64
N ARG A 141 22.19 8.85 -3.83
CA ARG A 141 23.60 8.62 -4.24
C ARG A 141 23.71 7.67 -5.45
N ASN A 142 22.98 7.98 -6.52
CA ASN A 142 22.94 7.21 -7.78
C ASN A 142 22.44 5.75 -7.62
N ARG A 143 21.76 5.45 -6.53
CA ARG A 143 21.07 4.18 -6.33
C ARG A 143 19.58 4.37 -6.43
N LEU A 144 18.88 3.38 -6.97
CA LEU A 144 17.44 3.35 -7.09
C LEU A 144 16.88 2.22 -6.22
N LEU A 145 15.85 2.53 -5.45
CA LEU A 145 15.00 1.57 -4.76
C LEU A 145 13.59 1.69 -5.31
N VAL A 146 13.03 0.58 -5.77
CA VAL A 146 11.64 0.47 -6.23
C VAL A 146 10.84 -0.25 -5.16
N ILE A 147 9.68 0.31 -4.80
CA ILE A 147 8.83 -0.18 -3.72
C ILE A 147 7.46 -0.53 -4.30
N GLU A 148 6.99 -1.72 -3.99
CA GLU A 148 5.63 -2.20 -4.26
C GLU A 148 4.88 -2.36 -2.95
N CYS A 149 3.66 -1.86 -2.85
CA CYS A 149 2.79 -1.88 -1.67
C CYS A 149 1.66 -2.89 -1.86
N LYS A 150 1.44 -3.78 -0.89
CA LYS A 150 0.35 -4.76 -0.94
C LYS A 150 -0.43 -4.81 0.37
N THR A 151 -1.73 -4.63 0.27
CA THR A 151 -2.68 -4.77 1.39
C THR A 151 -3.51 -6.05 1.30
N SER A 152 -3.52 -6.70 0.13
CA SER A 152 -4.16 -8.00 -0.07
C SER A 152 -3.38 -9.13 0.59
N GLY A 153 -4.09 -10.18 1.03
CA GLY A 153 -3.44 -11.34 1.67
C GLY A 153 -2.69 -12.22 0.67
N PHE A 154 -1.57 -12.75 1.13
CA PHE A 154 -0.78 -13.76 0.44
C PHE A 154 -1.18 -15.17 0.89
N GLY A 155 -0.83 -16.20 0.07
CA GLY A 155 -0.99 -17.61 0.42
C GLY A 155 -2.26 -18.28 -0.12
N LYS A 156 -3.21 -17.54 -0.70
CA LYS A 156 -4.39 -18.13 -1.33
C LYS A 156 -4.14 -18.59 -2.77
N ASN A 157 -3.21 -17.96 -3.47
CA ASN A 157 -2.83 -18.28 -4.84
C ASN A 157 -1.33 -18.01 -5.03
N GLU A 158 -0.53 -19.07 -4.94
CA GLU A 158 0.92 -18.98 -5.02
C GLU A 158 1.39 -18.39 -6.36
N MET A 159 0.75 -18.74 -7.46
CA MET A 159 1.11 -18.24 -8.79
C MET A 159 0.92 -16.71 -8.88
N ARG A 160 -0.18 -16.18 -8.34
CA ARG A 160 -0.43 -14.74 -8.27
C ARG A 160 0.60 -14.06 -7.35
N ASP A 161 0.87 -14.67 -6.21
CA ASP A 161 1.73 -14.10 -5.18
C ASP A 161 3.20 -14.04 -5.66
N VAL A 162 3.69 -15.07 -6.33
CA VAL A 162 4.99 -15.06 -7.02
C VAL A 162 5.00 -14.08 -8.19
N GLY A 163 3.88 -13.94 -8.88
CA GLY A 163 3.69 -12.97 -9.96
C GLY A 163 3.96 -11.52 -9.53
N TYR A 164 3.59 -11.13 -8.30
CA TYR A 164 3.91 -9.81 -7.76
C TYR A 164 5.42 -9.58 -7.62
N ILE A 165 6.15 -10.59 -7.10
CA ILE A 165 7.60 -10.52 -6.94
C ILE A 165 8.29 -10.40 -8.31
N TYR A 166 7.86 -11.23 -9.26
CA TYR A 166 8.41 -11.22 -10.62
C TYR A 166 8.16 -9.87 -11.31
N LYS A 167 6.93 -9.34 -11.23
CA LYS A 167 6.56 -8.05 -11.81
C LYS A 167 7.38 -6.90 -11.22
N LEU A 168 7.54 -6.87 -9.88
CA LEU A 168 8.38 -5.89 -9.21
C LEU A 168 9.84 -5.98 -9.68
N ALA A 169 10.38 -7.20 -9.77
CA ALA A 169 11.75 -7.40 -10.22
C ALA A 169 11.96 -6.90 -11.65
N GLN A 170 11.06 -7.25 -12.57
CA GLN A 170 11.11 -6.78 -13.96
C GLN A 170 11.01 -5.25 -14.06
N LEU A 171 10.06 -4.64 -13.35
CA LEU A 171 9.85 -3.20 -13.37
C LEU A 171 11.09 -2.46 -12.86
N ALA A 172 11.66 -2.91 -11.76
CA ALA A 172 12.85 -2.29 -11.19
C ALA A 172 14.06 -2.39 -12.13
N ASP A 173 14.24 -3.55 -12.77
CA ASP A 173 15.32 -3.77 -13.74
C ASP A 173 15.14 -2.91 -15.02
N GLN A 174 13.90 -2.65 -15.44
CA GLN A 174 13.58 -1.77 -16.55
C GLN A 174 13.88 -0.30 -16.23
N ILE A 175 13.58 0.17 -15.02
CA ILE A 175 13.73 1.57 -14.63
C ILE A 175 15.17 1.90 -14.24
N GLY A 176 15.82 1.04 -13.46
CA GLY A 176 17.13 1.32 -12.85
C GLY A 176 18.22 0.32 -13.18
N GLY A 177 17.95 -0.63 -14.07
CA GLY A 177 18.88 -1.71 -14.40
C GLY A 177 19.01 -2.75 -13.28
N THR A 178 19.86 -3.73 -13.49
CA THR A 178 20.04 -4.89 -12.60
C THR A 178 20.59 -4.54 -11.20
N MET A 179 21.08 -3.31 -11.02
CA MET A 179 21.60 -2.80 -9.74
C MET A 179 20.53 -2.12 -8.89
N SER A 180 19.29 -1.96 -9.41
CA SER A 180 18.19 -1.41 -8.63
C SER A 180 17.82 -2.34 -7.49
N GLN A 181 17.55 -1.77 -6.32
CA GLN A 181 17.02 -2.52 -5.17
C GLN A 181 15.49 -2.53 -5.21
N LYS A 182 14.92 -3.53 -4.59
CA LYS A 182 13.50 -3.85 -4.69
C LYS A 182 12.97 -4.17 -3.30
N LEU A 183 11.87 -3.51 -2.93
CA LEU A 183 11.19 -3.74 -1.67
C LEU A 183 9.71 -4.04 -1.91
N LEU A 184 9.25 -5.18 -1.42
CA LEU A 184 7.84 -5.48 -1.27
C LEU A 184 7.41 -5.12 0.15
N LEU A 185 6.56 -4.10 0.28
CA LEU A 185 5.96 -3.69 1.54
C LEU A 185 4.55 -4.27 1.62
N SER A 186 4.31 -5.15 2.59
CA SER A 186 3.00 -5.81 2.76
C SER A 186 2.39 -5.50 4.11
N ALA A 187 1.15 -5.00 4.12
CA ALA A 187 0.39 -4.81 5.35
C ALA A 187 0.06 -6.14 6.05
N ARG A 188 0.17 -7.25 5.34
CA ARG A 188 -0.23 -8.59 5.80
C ARG A 188 0.95 -9.55 5.82
N PRO A 189 0.88 -10.63 6.62
CA PRO A 189 1.92 -11.64 6.65
C PRO A 189 2.18 -12.26 5.28
N ILE A 190 3.44 -12.57 5.03
CA ILE A 190 3.91 -13.27 3.82
C ILE A 190 4.53 -14.59 4.26
N HIS A 191 4.11 -15.69 3.63
CA HIS A 191 4.57 -17.05 3.91
C HIS A 191 6.03 -17.28 3.48
N ASP A 192 6.70 -18.22 4.14
CA ASP A 192 8.12 -18.47 3.94
C ASP A 192 8.47 -18.90 2.51
N ASN A 193 7.62 -19.67 1.82
CA ASN A 193 7.82 -20.02 0.42
C ASN A 193 7.90 -18.80 -0.49
N ILE A 194 7.05 -17.79 -0.26
CA ILE A 194 7.07 -16.52 -1.02
C ILE A 194 8.30 -15.70 -0.64
N ARG A 195 8.70 -15.66 0.63
CA ARG A 195 9.95 -15.02 1.08
C ARG A 195 11.17 -15.68 0.43
N GLN A 196 11.16 -17.00 0.29
CA GLN A 196 12.25 -17.72 -0.40
C GLN A 196 12.33 -17.35 -1.87
N ARG A 197 11.20 -17.26 -2.57
CA ARG A 197 11.12 -16.78 -3.95
C ARG A 197 11.63 -15.34 -4.09
N ALA A 198 11.23 -14.47 -3.17
CA ALA A 198 11.68 -13.07 -3.18
C ALA A 198 13.22 -12.96 -3.14
N LYS A 199 13.89 -13.80 -2.34
CA LYS A 199 15.36 -13.84 -2.30
C LYS A 199 15.98 -14.20 -3.65
N GLU A 200 15.39 -15.13 -4.40
CA GLU A 200 15.87 -15.53 -5.73
C GLU A 200 15.85 -14.33 -6.71
N TYR A 201 14.87 -13.44 -6.56
CA TYR A 201 14.73 -12.22 -7.37
C TYR A 201 15.36 -10.97 -6.74
N ARG A 202 16.06 -11.11 -5.62
CA ARG A 202 16.67 -10.01 -4.85
C ARG A 202 15.65 -8.95 -4.46
N VAL A 203 14.48 -9.40 -4.02
CA VAL A 203 13.41 -8.55 -3.49
C VAL A 203 13.42 -8.67 -1.98
N ASP A 204 13.63 -7.55 -1.29
CA ASP A 204 13.48 -7.47 0.15
C ASP A 204 11.99 -7.40 0.51
N ILE A 205 11.63 -7.92 1.68
CA ILE A 205 10.25 -7.92 2.16
C ILE A 205 10.19 -7.30 3.55
N LEU A 206 9.26 -6.36 3.72
CA LEU A 206 8.76 -5.92 5.01
C LEU A 206 7.26 -6.22 5.07
N ALA A 207 6.85 -7.12 5.99
CA ALA A 207 5.48 -7.62 6.05
C ALA A 207 4.91 -7.57 7.47
N ALA A 208 3.65 -7.23 7.61
CA ALA A 208 2.92 -7.15 8.87
C ALA A 208 3.67 -6.31 9.93
N HIS A 209 4.19 -6.96 11.00
CA HIS A 209 4.92 -6.27 12.06
C HIS A 209 6.21 -5.57 11.60
N GLU A 210 6.77 -5.97 10.45
CA GLU A 210 7.99 -5.38 9.90
C GLU A 210 7.71 -4.02 9.22
N VAL A 211 6.46 -3.71 8.84
CA VAL A 211 6.09 -2.45 8.18
C VAL A 211 6.54 -1.23 8.99
N ARG A 212 6.44 -1.27 10.32
CA ARG A 212 6.92 -0.20 11.22
C ARG A 212 8.43 0.07 11.10
N ARG A 213 9.21 -0.88 10.57
CA ARG A 213 10.66 -0.74 10.35
C ARG A 213 11.00 -0.08 9.00
N PHE A 214 10.00 0.35 8.25
CA PHE A 214 10.20 0.96 6.92
C PHE A 214 11.21 2.13 6.97
N VAL A 215 11.08 3.04 7.94
CA VAL A 215 12.00 4.18 8.09
C VAL A 215 13.44 3.73 8.36
N GLU A 216 13.60 2.73 9.23
CA GLU A 216 14.91 2.15 9.54
C GLU A 216 15.53 1.51 8.29
N TYR A 217 14.75 0.71 7.56
CA TYR A 217 15.17 0.09 6.30
C TYR A 217 15.67 1.13 5.30
N ILE A 218 14.89 2.18 5.04
CA ILE A 218 15.28 3.23 4.09
C ILE A 218 16.56 3.94 4.55
N LYS A 219 16.69 4.27 5.83
CA LYS A 219 17.89 4.92 6.35
C LYS A 219 19.13 4.03 6.21
N CYS A 220 19.02 2.74 6.51
CA CYS A 220 20.10 1.78 6.28
C CYS A 220 20.47 1.69 4.81
N TRP A 221 19.48 1.61 3.93
CA TRP A 221 19.68 1.60 2.49
C TRP A 221 20.39 2.88 1.99
N MET A 222 20.07 4.04 2.53
CA MET A 222 20.72 5.31 2.16
C MET A 222 22.20 5.38 2.59
N GLN A 223 22.60 4.66 3.63
CA GLN A 223 23.98 4.66 4.16
C GLN A 223 24.90 3.68 3.41
N GLY A 224 24.38 2.54 2.96
CA GLY A 224 25.14 1.51 2.24
C GLY A 224 25.27 1.80 0.78
#